data_3f1185c80da4e6683f28187b7e2f499b
#
_entry.id   3f1185c80da4e6683f28187b7e2f499b
#
_cell.length_a   1.000
_cell.length_b   1.000
_cell.length_c   1.000
_cell.angle_alpha   90.00
_cell.angle_beta   90.00
_cell.angle_gamma   90.00
#
_symmetry.space_group_name_H-M   'P 1'
#
loop_
_entity.id
_entity.type
_entity.pdbx_description
1 polymer ?
#
loop_
_entity_poly.entity_id
_entity_poly.type
_entity_poly.pdbx_seq_one_letter_code
_entity_poly.pdbx_strand_id
1 'polypeptide(L)'
;MSAGALAAVAGVCLGVGAGVVPAAAVPAVGSAPAASSKAAVPKGLESFYGQKVEWYDCVATAGVEKSADKTGFQCAKVKVPLDYSKPDGQTIEIAMKKHLATGSTRQGTLFVNPGGPGYSGVEMVENNETEFSPTLNQAYDIIGFDPRGVGASTPITCGDGAGQQPANAAQGSMGVNDSQPGSLVADVAGDDPTPFRDAENPAADGGAEANVGFPALIEEITKDFKQEEANCAAHTKPAGLLDHVDTVSVARDLDVLRALSGDQKLNFLGFSYGTYLGATYAELFPANTGRLVLDGAVD
;
A
#
# COMPACT_ATOMS: atom_id res chain seq x y z
N MET A 1 -67.14 62.04 18.29
CA MET A 1 -67.32 63.11 17.30
C MET A 1 -66.15 62.98 16.33
N SER A 2 -66.41 63.02 15.06
CA SER A 2 -65.55 63.04 13.91
C SER A 2 -64.90 61.64 13.48
N ALA A 3 -65.59 61.14 12.51
CA ALA A 3 -65.13 60.00 11.66
C ALA A 3 -64.03 60.48 10.70
N GLY A 4 -63.01 59.67 10.56
CA GLY A 4 -61.95 59.82 9.53
C GLY A 4 -62.01 58.65 8.55
N ALA A 5 -62.27 59.00 7.31
CA ALA A 5 -62.43 58.04 6.22
C ALA A 5 -61.06 57.46 5.80
N LEU A 6 -60.95 56.09 5.66
CA LEU A 6 -59.88 55.45 5.00
C LEU A 6 -60.21 55.24 3.52
N ALA A 7 -59.35 55.76 2.65
CA ALA A 7 -59.39 55.53 1.22
C ALA A 7 -58.72 54.18 0.90
N ALA A 8 -59.43 53.30 0.20
CA ALA A 8 -58.93 52.07 -0.32
C ALA A 8 -58.20 52.32 -1.65
N VAL A 9 -56.90 51.96 -1.74
CA VAL A 9 -56.12 51.89 -3.00
C VAL A 9 -56.24 50.51 -3.53
N ALA A 10 -56.91 50.32 -4.68
CA ALA A 10 -56.97 49.06 -5.40
C ALA A 10 -55.68 48.89 -6.19
N GLY A 11 -54.86 47.95 -5.76
CA GLY A 11 -53.68 47.51 -6.51
C GLY A 11 -54.06 46.44 -7.54
N VAL A 12 -53.79 46.72 -8.82
CA VAL A 12 -53.97 45.84 -9.92
C VAL A 12 -52.76 44.83 -9.92
N CYS A 13 -52.98 43.57 -9.56
CA CYS A 13 -52.00 42.51 -9.75
C CYS A 13 -52.07 41.98 -11.17
N LEU A 14 -51.07 42.33 -11.96
CA LEU A 14 -50.81 41.66 -13.26
C LEU A 14 -50.30 40.25 -12.98
N GLY A 15 -51.09 39.24 -13.26
CA GLY A 15 -50.72 37.83 -13.20
C GLY A 15 -49.72 37.46 -14.27
N VAL A 16 -48.50 37.18 -13.86
CA VAL A 16 -47.51 36.50 -14.71
C VAL A 16 -47.82 34.99 -14.68
N GLY A 17 -48.37 34.47 -15.73
CA GLY A 17 -48.63 33.03 -15.89
C GLY A 17 -47.31 32.27 -15.96
N ALA A 18 -47.02 31.56 -14.88
CA ALA A 18 -45.93 30.56 -14.91
C ALA A 18 -46.37 29.37 -15.75
N GLY A 19 -45.88 29.31 -16.99
CA GLY A 19 -46.03 28.14 -17.82
C GLY A 19 -45.27 26.97 -17.21
N VAL A 20 -46.00 25.97 -16.73
CA VAL A 20 -45.43 24.67 -16.29
C VAL A 20 -45.01 23.95 -17.58
N VAL A 21 -43.73 23.95 -17.86
CA VAL A 21 -43.12 23.08 -18.90
C VAL A 21 -43.16 21.64 -18.36
N PRO A 22 -43.83 20.69 -19.01
CA PRO A 22 -43.77 19.28 -18.58
C PRO A 22 -42.33 18.79 -18.68
N ALA A 23 -41.78 18.32 -17.58
CA ALA A 23 -40.47 17.64 -17.57
C ALA A 23 -40.58 16.42 -18.52
N ALA A 24 -39.88 16.50 -19.63
CA ALA A 24 -39.70 15.35 -20.49
C ALA A 24 -39.02 14.25 -19.68
N ALA A 25 -39.71 13.10 -19.52
CA ALA A 25 -39.14 11.92 -18.91
C ALA A 25 -37.90 11.50 -19.70
N VAL A 26 -36.74 11.65 -19.09
CA VAL A 26 -35.50 11.10 -19.62
C VAL A 26 -35.68 9.57 -19.63
N PRO A 27 -35.57 8.89 -20.76
CA PRO A 27 -35.67 7.45 -20.78
C PRO A 27 -34.56 6.90 -19.88
N ALA A 28 -34.93 6.07 -18.90
CA ALA A 28 -33.99 5.33 -18.09
C ALA A 28 -33.12 4.51 -19.08
N VAL A 29 -31.85 4.89 -19.20
CA VAL A 29 -30.86 4.09 -19.90
C VAL A 29 -30.76 2.80 -19.08
N GLY A 30 -31.44 1.77 -19.53
CA GLY A 30 -31.32 0.45 -18.96
C GLY A 30 -29.86 0.06 -19.02
N SER A 31 -29.20 0.03 -17.87
CA SER A 31 -27.89 -0.56 -17.75
C SER A 31 -28.03 -2.04 -18.10
N ALA A 32 -27.74 -2.37 -19.36
CA ALA A 32 -27.50 -3.77 -19.69
C ALA A 32 -26.39 -4.24 -18.74
N PRO A 33 -26.53 -5.42 -18.10
CA PRO A 33 -25.44 -5.99 -17.33
C PRO A 33 -24.25 -6.09 -18.29
N ALA A 34 -23.20 -5.33 -18.01
CA ALA A 34 -21.95 -5.45 -18.76
C ALA A 34 -21.53 -6.91 -18.63
N ALA A 35 -21.51 -7.63 -19.76
CA ALA A 35 -20.96 -8.96 -19.80
C ALA A 35 -19.55 -8.85 -19.24
N SER A 36 -19.34 -9.47 -18.07
CA SER A 36 -18.09 -9.48 -17.35
C SER A 36 -17.07 -10.25 -18.20
N SER A 37 -16.41 -9.58 -19.13
CA SER A 37 -15.26 -10.14 -19.82
C SER A 37 -14.13 -10.25 -18.82
N LYS A 38 -13.70 -11.49 -18.54
CA LYS A 38 -12.48 -11.75 -17.79
C LYS A 38 -11.37 -10.91 -18.42
N ALA A 39 -10.67 -10.12 -17.61
CA ALA A 39 -9.57 -9.28 -18.11
C ALA A 39 -8.59 -10.14 -18.91
N ALA A 40 -8.18 -9.64 -20.08
CA ALA A 40 -7.27 -10.37 -20.94
C ALA A 40 -5.91 -10.57 -20.22
N VAL A 41 -5.45 -11.80 -20.19
CA VAL A 41 -4.11 -12.11 -19.68
C VAL A 41 -3.08 -11.53 -20.66
N PRO A 42 -2.07 -10.78 -20.19
CA PRO A 42 -1.02 -10.28 -21.07
C PRO A 42 -0.27 -11.44 -21.74
N LYS A 43 0.04 -11.27 -23.03
CA LYS A 43 0.73 -12.29 -23.84
C LYS A 43 2.08 -12.70 -23.21
N GLY A 44 2.31 -14.00 -23.12
CA GLY A 44 3.51 -14.59 -22.53
C GLY A 44 3.46 -14.75 -20.99
N LEU A 45 2.36 -14.30 -20.37
CA LEU A 45 2.16 -14.43 -18.91
C LEU A 45 1.11 -15.49 -18.54
N GLU A 46 0.61 -16.26 -19.50
CA GLU A 46 -0.49 -17.20 -19.33
C GLU A 46 -0.21 -18.22 -18.22
N SER A 47 1.04 -18.70 -18.11
CA SER A 47 1.46 -19.65 -17.09
C SER A 47 1.40 -19.06 -15.67
N PHE A 48 1.72 -17.78 -15.51
CA PHE A 48 1.67 -17.10 -14.21
C PHE A 48 0.24 -16.80 -13.77
N TYR A 49 -0.62 -16.38 -14.69
CA TYR A 49 -2.02 -16.11 -14.42
C TYR A 49 -2.88 -17.36 -14.28
N GLY A 50 -2.42 -18.50 -14.81
CA GLY A 50 -3.11 -19.79 -14.76
C GLY A 50 -2.56 -20.77 -13.73
N GLN A 51 -1.53 -20.41 -12.96
CA GLN A 51 -0.96 -21.30 -11.95
C GLN A 51 -1.97 -21.61 -10.84
N LYS A 52 -1.89 -22.81 -10.29
CA LYS A 52 -2.69 -23.19 -9.15
C LYS A 52 -2.04 -22.68 -7.86
N VAL A 53 -2.79 -21.94 -7.05
CA VAL A 53 -2.32 -21.49 -5.73
C VAL A 53 -2.54 -22.61 -4.73
N GLU A 54 -1.46 -23.10 -4.14
CA GLU A 54 -1.48 -24.13 -3.10
C GLU A 54 -1.53 -23.46 -1.72
N TRP A 55 -2.75 -23.15 -1.26
CA TRP A 55 -2.96 -22.61 0.08
C TRP A 55 -2.78 -23.69 1.14
N TYR A 56 -2.12 -23.35 2.24
CA TYR A 56 -1.93 -24.21 3.41
C TYR A 56 -2.17 -23.44 4.71
N ASP A 57 -2.57 -24.14 5.76
CA ASP A 57 -2.68 -23.53 7.08
C ASP A 57 -1.27 -23.12 7.56
N CYS A 58 -1.12 -21.91 8.03
CA CYS A 58 0.16 -21.35 8.46
C CYS A 58 0.08 -20.75 9.86
N VAL A 59 1.24 -20.43 10.43
CA VAL A 59 1.35 -19.80 11.75
C VAL A 59 0.59 -18.48 11.81
N ALA A 60 0.07 -18.12 12.96
CA ALA A 60 -0.66 -16.87 13.13
C ALA A 60 0.28 -15.64 13.06
N THR A 61 1.51 -15.82 13.53
CA THR A 61 2.55 -14.78 13.57
C THR A 61 3.86 -15.32 13.00
N ALA A 62 4.84 -14.44 12.77
CA ALA A 62 6.20 -14.78 12.36
C ALA A 62 6.32 -15.50 11.00
N GLY A 63 5.63 -14.98 9.98
CA GLY A 63 5.88 -15.37 8.60
C GLY A 63 4.86 -16.34 8.00
N VAL A 64 5.34 -17.26 7.16
CA VAL A 64 4.49 -18.13 6.32
C VAL A 64 4.71 -19.61 6.56
N GLU A 65 5.28 -20.01 7.68
CA GLU A 65 5.55 -21.40 8.02
C GLU A 65 4.25 -22.19 8.18
N LYS A 66 4.30 -23.48 7.81
CA LYS A 66 3.14 -24.35 7.95
C LYS A 66 2.80 -24.58 9.42
N SER A 67 1.52 -24.50 9.73
CA SER A 67 0.98 -24.87 11.03
C SER A 67 0.21 -26.21 10.93
N ALA A 68 0.33 -27.03 11.97
CA ALA A 68 -0.55 -28.19 12.14
C ALA A 68 -1.94 -27.80 12.64
N ASP A 69 -2.01 -26.64 13.29
CA ASP A 69 -3.25 -26.10 13.88
C ASP A 69 -3.95 -25.16 12.88
N LYS A 70 -5.27 -25.12 12.98
CA LYS A 70 -6.06 -24.12 12.24
C LYS A 70 -5.99 -22.79 12.96
N THR A 71 -5.18 -21.89 12.46
CA THR A 71 -4.94 -20.57 13.05
C THR A 71 -5.91 -19.49 12.56
N GLY A 72 -6.72 -19.80 11.52
CA GLY A 72 -7.50 -18.79 10.78
C GLY A 72 -6.72 -18.14 9.63
N PHE A 73 -5.41 -18.43 9.54
CA PHE A 73 -4.56 -17.92 8.46
C PHE A 73 -4.19 -19.00 7.46
N GLN A 74 -4.14 -18.62 6.20
CA GLN A 74 -3.65 -19.44 5.11
C GLN A 74 -2.53 -18.73 4.39
N CYS A 75 -1.48 -19.45 4.06
CA CYS A 75 -0.34 -18.94 3.32
C CYS A 75 -0.17 -19.64 1.98
N ALA A 76 0.46 -18.94 1.04
CA ALA A 76 0.86 -19.50 -0.24
C ALA A 76 2.07 -18.76 -0.79
N LYS A 77 2.81 -19.40 -1.68
CA LYS A 77 3.79 -18.76 -2.54
C LYS A 77 3.39 -18.96 -3.99
N VAL A 78 3.52 -17.93 -4.80
CA VAL A 78 3.24 -17.96 -6.23
C VAL A 78 4.43 -17.48 -7.01
N LYS A 79 4.62 -18.00 -8.22
CA LYS A 79 5.71 -17.59 -9.10
C LYS A 79 5.30 -16.40 -9.94
N VAL A 80 6.25 -15.48 -10.13
CA VAL A 80 6.15 -14.36 -11.06
C VAL A 80 7.46 -14.25 -11.86
N PRO A 81 7.46 -13.61 -13.04
CA PRO A 81 8.73 -13.39 -13.76
C PRO A 81 9.65 -12.49 -12.94
N LEU A 82 10.94 -12.77 -12.96
CA LEU A 82 11.94 -11.82 -12.49
C LEU A 82 11.84 -10.53 -13.31
N ASP A 83 11.90 -10.67 -14.63
CA ASP A 83 11.80 -9.59 -15.62
C ASP A 83 10.54 -9.76 -16.46
N TYR A 84 9.58 -8.87 -16.33
CA TYR A 84 8.32 -8.90 -17.08
C TYR A 84 8.51 -8.67 -18.60
N SER A 85 9.66 -8.16 -19.03
CA SER A 85 10.02 -8.07 -20.46
C SER A 85 10.52 -9.41 -21.02
N LYS A 86 10.87 -10.36 -20.15
CA LYS A 86 11.38 -11.68 -20.47
C LYS A 86 10.67 -12.77 -19.66
N PRO A 87 9.37 -12.97 -19.87
CA PRO A 87 8.56 -13.86 -19.03
C PRO A 87 8.99 -15.34 -19.08
N ASP A 88 9.66 -15.76 -20.13
CA ASP A 88 10.23 -17.11 -20.24
C ASP A 88 11.58 -17.25 -19.51
N GLY A 89 12.06 -16.19 -18.85
CA GLY A 89 13.33 -16.15 -18.13
C GLY A 89 13.25 -16.73 -16.71
N GLN A 90 14.05 -16.14 -15.82
CA GLN A 90 14.05 -16.52 -14.40
C GLN A 90 12.76 -16.10 -13.72
N THR A 91 12.37 -16.83 -12.69
CA THR A 91 11.20 -16.55 -11.85
C THR A 91 11.61 -16.32 -10.41
N ILE A 92 10.76 -15.59 -9.69
CA ILE A 92 10.85 -15.40 -8.26
C ILE A 92 9.53 -15.83 -7.61
N GLU A 93 9.51 -15.92 -6.29
CA GLU A 93 8.31 -16.27 -5.52
C GLU A 93 7.82 -15.07 -4.73
N ILE A 94 6.50 -14.86 -4.78
CA ILE A 94 5.80 -13.89 -3.95
C ILE A 94 5.03 -14.64 -2.87
N ALA A 95 5.31 -14.32 -1.61
CA ALA A 95 4.63 -14.88 -0.46
C ALA A 95 3.36 -14.08 -0.15
N MET A 96 2.31 -14.81 0.19
CA MET A 96 1.02 -14.26 0.60
C MET A 96 0.57 -14.88 1.92
N LYS A 97 -0.07 -14.07 2.76
CA LYS A 97 -0.82 -14.52 3.93
C LYS A 97 -2.23 -13.99 3.86
N LYS A 98 -3.18 -14.84 4.16
CA LYS A 98 -4.60 -14.55 4.07
C LYS A 98 -5.29 -14.82 5.39
N HIS A 99 -6.06 -13.85 5.87
CA HIS A 99 -7.08 -14.04 6.89
C HIS A 99 -8.43 -14.21 6.20
N LEU A 100 -9.14 -15.30 6.51
CA LEU A 100 -10.41 -15.60 5.88
C LEU A 100 -11.54 -14.72 6.44
N ALA A 101 -12.46 -14.32 5.58
CA ALA A 101 -13.67 -13.62 5.99
C ALA A 101 -14.44 -14.41 7.04
N THR A 102 -14.78 -13.76 8.17
CA THR A 102 -15.48 -14.40 9.29
C THR A 102 -16.99 -14.31 9.18
N GLY A 103 -17.52 -13.47 8.28
CA GLY A 103 -18.96 -13.30 8.06
C GLY A 103 -19.54 -14.32 7.08
N SER A 104 -20.88 -14.42 7.07
CA SER A 104 -21.62 -15.34 6.19
C SER A 104 -21.67 -14.90 4.72
N THR A 105 -21.36 -13.63 4.42
CA THR A 105 -21.44 -13.06 3.07
C THR A 105 -20.12 -12.40 2.70
N ARG A 106 -19.24 -13.19 2.10
CA ARG A 106 -17.97 -12.72 1.57
C ARG A 106 -18.20 -11.82 0.35
N GLN A 107 -17.56 -10.65 0.31
CA GLN A 107 -17.65 -9.67 -0.78
C GLN A 107 -16.48 -9.74 -1.77
N GLY A 108 -15.46 -10.53 -1.49
CA GLY A 108 -14.27 -10.67 -2.33
C GLY A 108 -12.98 -10.68 -1.52
N THR A 109 -11.89 -10.39 -2.19
CA THR A 109 -10.56 -10.23 -1.57
C THR A 109 -10.23 -8.74 -1.39
N LEU A 110 -9.65 -8.39 -0.27
CA LEU A 110 -8.99 -7.11 -0.01
C LEU A 110 -7.49 -7.34 0.08
N PHE A 111 -6.74 -6.83 -0.88
CA PHE A 111 -5.28 -6.81 -0.81
C PHE A 111 -4.82 -5.62 0.01
N VAL A 112 -3.77 -5.80 0.81
CA VAL A 112 -3.25 -4.77 1.70
C VAL A 112 -1.75 -4.58 1.55
N ASN A 113 -1.27 -3.35 1.70
CA ASN A 113 0.15 -3.02 1.69
C ASN A 113 0.44 -1.88 2.68
N PRO A 114 1.34 -2.10 3.67
CA PRO A 114 1.66 -1.12 4.70
C PRO A 114 2.54 0.04 4.22
N GLY A 115 3.17 -0.09 3.05
CA GLY A 115 4.05 0.95 2.51
C GLY A 115 5.54 0.66 2.74
N GLY A 116 6.24 1.63 3.21
CA GLY A 116 7.70 1.69 3.33
C GLY A 116 8.31 2.59 2.25
N PRO A 117 8.81 2.10 1.09
CA PRO A 117 8.78 0.73 0.54
C PRO A 117 9.53 -0.30 1.37
N GLY A 118 9.19 -1.58 1.17
CA GLY A 118 9.90 -2.71 1.80
C GLY A 118 9.25 -3.27 3.07
N TYR A 119 8.09 -2.76 3.49
CA TYR A 119 7.36 -3.34 4.60
C TYR A 119 6.56 -4.58 4.21
N SER A 120 6.44 -5.51 5.15
CA SER A 120 5.78 -6.79 4.95
C SER A 120 4.26 -6.67 5.01
N GLY A 121 3.59 -7.03 3.92
CA GLY A 121 2.15 -7.20 3.93
C GLY A 121 1.70 -8.47 4.66
N VAL A 122 2.56 -9.48 4.74
CA VAL A 122 2.34 -10.70 5.53
C VAL A 122 2.19 -10.35 7.01
N GLU A 123 3.12 -9.55 7.56
CA GLU A 123 3.06 -9.09 8.95
C GLU A 123 1.84 -8.20 9.24
N MET A 124 1.45 -7.36 8.28
CA MET A 124 0.25 -6.54 8.44
C MET A 124 -1.00 -7.39 8.64
N VAL A 125 -1.13 -8.51 7.92
CA VAL A 125 -2.27 -9.43 8.10
C VAL A 125 -2.16 -10.21 9.41
N GLU A 126 -0.98 -10.47 9.94
CA GLU A 126 -0.78 -11.08 11.25
C GLU A 126 -1.39 -10.26 12.38
N ASN A 127 -1.31 -8.92 12.26
CA ASN A 127 -1.90 -7.99 13.20
C ASN A 127 -3.37 -7.66 12.91
N ASN A 128 -4.06 -8.57 12.25
CA ASN A 128 -5.41 -8.40 11.71
C ASN A 128 -6.43 -7.80 12.68
N GLU A 129 -6.42 -8.20 13.95
CA GLU A 129 -7.38 -7.73 14.95
C GLU A 129 -7.21 -6.26 15.31
N THR A 130 -6.00 -5.72 15.18
CA THR A 130 -5.68 -4.32 15.47
C THR A 130 -5.70 -3.43 14.23
N GLU A 131 -5.36 -3.99 13.07
CA GLU A 131 -5.24 -3.24 11.82
C GLU A 131 -6.58 -3.08 11.08
N PHE A 132 -7.50 -4.05 11.20
CA PHE A 132 -8.73 -4.04 10.41
C PHE A 132 -9.99 -4.08 11.29
N SER A 133 -10.96 -3.26 10.91
CA SER A 133 -12.25 -3.25 11.62
C SER A 133 -12.96 -4.60 11.53
N PRO A 134 -13.80 -4.95 12.52
CA PRO A 134 -14.61 -6.17 12.46
C PRO A 134 -15.47 -6.26 11.19
N THR A 135 -15.92 -5.13 10.64
CA THR A 135 -16.73 -5.09 9.41
C THR A 135 -15.91 -5.54 8.20
N LEU A 136 -14.65 -5.12 8.08
CA LEU A 136 -13.76 -5.57 7.00
C LEU A 136 -13.46 -7.06 7.13
N ASN A 137 -13.15 -7.52 8.34
CA ASN A 137 -12.89 -8.93 8.64
C ASN A 137 -14.08 -9.85 8.38
N GLN A 138 -15.30 -9.35 8.52
CA GLN A 138 -16.50 -10.11 8.17
C GLN A 138 -16.73 -10.17 6.65
N ALA A 139 -16.38 -9.12 5.93
CA ALA A 139 -16.76 -8.96 4.53
C ALA A 139 -15.71 -9.48 3.53
N TYR A 140 -14.43 -9.48 3.86
CA TYR A 140 -13.36 -9.77 2.92
C TYR A 140 -12.40 -10.85 3.41
N ASP A 141 -11.93 -11.69 2.48
CA ASP A 141 -10.63 -12.34 2.69
C ASP A 141 -9.57 -11.25 2.58
N ILE A 142 -8.81 -11.03 3.64
CA ILE A 142 -7.75 -10.02 3.66
C ILE A 142 -6.44 -10.70 3.32
N ILE A 143 -5.79 -10.26 2.24
CA ILE A 143 -4.51 -10.79 1.77
C ILE A 143 -3.44 -9.72 1.85
N GLY A 144 -2.44 -9.98 2.68
CA GLY A 144 -1.15 -9.30 2.62
C GLY A 144 -0.16 -10.11 1.79
N PHE A 145 0.71 -9.43 1.11
CA PHE A 145 1.81 -10.04 0.37
C PHE A 145 3.11 -9.29 0.66
N ASP A 146 4.21 -10.02 0.66
CA ASP A 146 5.52 -9.40 0.69
C ASP A 146 5.91 -9.06 -0.75
N PRO A 147 6.21 -7.79 -1.05
CA PRO A 147 6.70 -7.43 -2.37
C PRO A 147 7.98 -8.21 -2.74
N ARG A 148 8.31 -8.26 -4.03
CA ARG A 148 9.59 -8.78 -4.50
C ARG A 148 10.75 -8.11 -3.75
N GLY A 149 11.70 -8.89 -3.31
CA GLY A 149 12.82 -8.40 -2.50
C GLY A 149 12.56 -8.33 -0.99
N VAL A 150 11.33 -8.59 -0.52
CA VAL A 150 10.91 -8.37 0.87
C VAL A 150 10.53 -9.69 1.55
N GLY A 151 10.87 -9.81 2.82
CA GLY A 151 10.35 -10.78 3.78
C GLY A 151 10.38 -12.23 3.32
N ALA A 152 9.21 -12.87 3.33
CA ALA A 152 9.04 -14.28 2.95
C ALA A 152 8.95 -14.51 1.42
N SER A 153 8.85 -13.46 0.61
CA SER A 153 9.06 -13.50 -0.85
C SER A 153 10.53 -13.78 -1.16
N THR A 154 10.90 -13.90 -2.45
CA THR A 154 12.31 -13.99 -2.81
C THR A 154 13.02 -12.72 -2.33
N PRO A 155 13.86 -12.79 -1.28
CA PRO A 155 14.35 -11.59 -0.60
C PRO A 155 15.61 -11.01 -1.25
N ILE A 156 15.85 -9.73 -1.04
CA ILE A 156 17.18 -9.13 -1.18
C ILE A 156 18.01 -9.61 0.02
N THR A 157 19.24 -10.03 -0.26
CA THR A 157 20.18 -10.51 0.75
C THR A 157 21.50 -9.76 0.61
N CYS A 158 21.99 -9.15 1.68
CA CYS A 158 23.26 -8.45 1.72
C CYS A 158 24.18 -9.15 2.72
N GLY A 159 25.34 -9.64 2.25
CA GLY A 159 26.28 -10.39 3.07
C GLY A 159 26.02 -11.90 3.10
N ASP A 160 26.77 -12.59 3.93
CA ASP A 160 26.80 -14.07 4.05
C ASP A 160 25.62 -14.66 4.85
N GLY A 161 24.64 -13.82 5.20
CA GLY A 161 23.48 -14.23 5.99
C GLY A 161 23.75 -14.43 7.49
N ALA A 162 25.02 -14.33 7.92
CA ALA A 162 25.37 -14.40 9.33
C ALA A 162 25.05 -13.06 10.02
N GLY A 163 23.82 -12.90 10.50
CA GLY A 163 23.41 -11.75 11.29
C GLY A 163 22.39 -10.82 10.63
N GLN A 164 21.91 -11.15 9.45
CA GLN A 164 20.76 -10.43 8.89
C GLN A 164 19.49 -10.85 9.63
N GLN A 165 19.05 -9.98 10.55
CA GLN A 165 17.65 -9.92 10.86
C GLN A 165 16.91 -9.63 9.54
N PRO A 166 15.76 -10.28 9.25
CA PRO A 166 14.93 -9.90 8.13
C PRO A 166 14.73 -8.39 8.19
N ALA A 167 14.66 -7.73 7.03
CA ALA A 167 14.55 -6.26 6.92
C ALA A 167 13.43 -5.64 7.78
N ASN A 168 12.54 -6.48 8.29
CA ASN A 168 11.42 -6.18 9.17
C ASN A 168 11.81 -6.03 10.66
N ALA A 169 12.99 -6.46 11.06
CA ALA A 169 13.39 -6.33 12.48
C ALA A 169 13.74 -4.88 12.89
N ALA A 170 13.88 -3.97 11.93
CA ALA A 170 13.99 -2.54 12.18
C ALA A 170 12.64 -1.82 12.25
N GLN A 171 11.54 -2.55 12.07
CA GLN A 171 10.19 -2.03 12.26
C GLN A 171 9.89 -2.02 13.76
N GLY A 172 10.50 -1.08 14.47
CA GLY A 172 9.94 -0.64 15.74
C GLY A 172 8.49 -0.32 15.48
N SER A 173 7.61 -1.09 16.13
CA SER A 173 6.19 -0.80 16.25
C SER A 173 5.99 0.72 16.18
N MET A 174 5.26 1.23 15.18
CA MET A 174 4.59 2.51 15.28
C MET A 174 3.41 2.38 16.26
N GLY A 175 3.63 1.66 17.35
CA GLY A 175 2.81 1.78 18.54
C GLY A 175 3.09 3.16 19.08
N VAL A 176 2.12 4.04 18.99
CA VAL A 176 2.04 5.24 19.83
C VAL A 176 2.05 4.73 21.26
N ASN A 177 3.22 4.60 21.82
CA ASN A 177 3.36 4.24 23.23
C ASN A 177 3.06 5.52 24.02
N ASP A 178 1.79 5.70 24.35
CA ASP A 178 1.23 6.81 25.14
C ASP A 178 1.71 6.79 26.61
N SER A 179 2.86 6.19 26.89
CA SER A 179 3.35 5.96 28.25
C SER A 179 4.79 6.42 28.52
N GLN A 180 5.40 7.23 27.64
CA GLN A 180 6.70 7.84 27.94
C GLN A 180 6.63 9.36 27.83
N PRO A 181 6.60 10.11 28.96
CA PRO A 181 6.83 11.55 28.91
C PRO A 181 8.34 11.78 28.67
N GLY A 182 8.71 12.15 27.45
CA GLY A 182 10.09 12.43 27.09
C GLY A 182 10.48 12.18 25.63
N SER A 183 9.53 11.92 24.74
CA SER A 183 9.80 11.82 23.30
C SER A 183 10.02 13.21 22.68
N LEU A 184 11.09 13.32 21.90
CA LEU A 184 11.60 14.52 21.20
C LEU A 184 10.68 15.15 20.15
N VAL A 185 9.38 15.11 20.29
CA VAL A 185 8.40 15.79 19.43
C VAL A 185 7.63 16.91 20.12
N ALA A 186 8.11 17.40 21.27
CA ALA A 186 7.42 18.41 22.06
C ALA A 186 7.96 19.82 21.91
N ASP A 187 8.61 20.18 20.79
CA ASP A 187 9.07 21.56 20.57
C ASP A 187 8.92 22.07 19.13
N VAL A 188 7.79 21.80 18.48
CA VAL A 188 7.43 22.49 17.23
C VAL A 188 6.13 23.27 17.36
N ALA A 189 5.72 23.60 18.56
CA ALA A 189 4.63 24.54 18.85
C ALA A 189 5.12 25.73 19.65
N GLY A 190 6.05 26.48 19.06
CA GLY A 190 6.49 27.79 19.53
C GLY A 190 6.48 28.75 18.34
N ASP A 191 5.53 29.70 18.34
CA ASP A 191 5.50 30.86 17.47
C ASP A 191 6.77 31.73 17.71
N ASP A 192 7.87 31.41 17.02
CA ASP A 192 8.98 32.35 16.85
C ASP A 192 9.54 32.26 15.42
N PRO A 193 9.33 33.27 14.57
CA PRO A 193 9.87 33.32 13.22
C PRO A 193 11.30 33.83 13.17
N THR A 194 12.18 33.42 14.07
CA THR A 194 13.60 33.77 13.96
C THR A 194 14.35 32.68 13.20
N PRO A 195 15.00 33.04 12.08
CA PRO A 195 15.81 32.08 11.35
C PRO A 195 17.05 31.75 12.18
N PHE A 196 17.33 30.45 12.29
CA PHE A 196 18.58 29.86 12.74
C PHE A 196 19.45 30.78 13.56
N ARG A 197 19.30 30.79 14.89
CA ARG A 197 20.34 31.31 15.77
C ARG A 197 21.49 30.32 15.69
N ASP A 198 22.65 30.89 15.29
CA ASP A 198 23.94 30.24 15.40
C ASP A 198 24.04 29.59 16.80
N ALA A 199 24.11 28.24 16.84
CA ALA A 199 24.49 27.53 18.03
C ALA A 199 25.92 28.03 18.38
N GLU A 200 26.01 28.88 19.40
CA GLU A 200 27.29 29.27 19.95
C GLU A 200 28.06 28.00 20.31
N ASN A 201 29.11 27.76 19.56
CA ASN A 201 30.10 26.72 19.76
C ASN A 201 30.62 26.78 21.20
N PRO A 202 30.34 25.79 22.08
CA PRO A 202 31.01 25.72 23.36
C PRO A 202 32.49 25.48 23.10
N ALA A 203 33.29 26.36 23.69
CA ALA A 203 34.72 26.47 23.56
C ALA A 203 35.44 25.13 23.48
N ALA A 204 36.32 25.04 22.49
CA ALA A 204 37.32 24.03 22.30
C ALA A 204 38.04 23.62 23.57
N ASP A 205 37.88 22.36 23.95
CA ASP A 205 38.89 21.65 24.72
C ASP A 205 39.43 20.50 23.86
N GLY A 206 40.73 20.52 23.64
CA GLY A 206 41.48 19.93 22.56
C GLY A 206 41.40 18.41 22.44
N GLY A 207 40.53 17.97 21.54
CA GLY A 207 40.65 16.71 20.83
C GLY A 207 40.59 17.04 19.33
N ALA A 208 41.67 16.78 18.60
CA ALA A 208 41.69 16.94 17.15
C ALA A 208 40.78 15.88 16.52
N GLU A 209 39.47 16.07 16.64
CA GLU A 209 38.52 15.43 15.72
C GLU A 209 38.72 16.14 14.36
N ALA A 210 39.22 15.37 13.40
CA ALA A 210 39.39 15.83 12.05
C ALA A 210 38.03 16.36 11.57
N ASN A 211 37.95 17.68 11.39
CA ASN A 211 36.84 18.37 10.74
C ASN A 211 36.84 17.91 9.27
N VAL A 212 36.29 16.72 9.03
CA VAL A 212 36.11 16.16 7.68
C VAL A 212 35.14 17.10 6.99
N GLY A 213 35.62 17.92 6.07
CA GLY A 213 34.76 18.85 5.34
C GLY A 213 33.60 18.13 4.70
N PHE A 214 32.44 18.78 4.61
CA PHE A 214 31.20 18.22 4.06
C PHE A 214 31.41 17.41 2.75
N PRO A 215 32.27 17.82 1.78
CA PRO A 215 32.57 17.02 0.61
C PRO A 215 33.22 15.66 0.91
N ALA A 216 34.16 15.61 1.85
CA ALA A 216 34.82 14.35 2.22
C ALA A 216 33.86 13.39 2.96
N LEU A 217 32.95 13.92 3.78
CA LEU A 217 31.89 13.14 4.39
C LEU A 217 30.94 12.53 3.32
N ILE A 218 30.57 13.30 2.30
CA ILE A 218 29.73 12.80 1.20
C ILE A 218 30.46 11.71 0.41
N GLU A 219 31.78 11.88 0.17
CA GLU A 219 32.58 10.87 -0.52
C GLU A 219 32.64 9.55 0.29
N GLU A 220 32.87 9.63 1.60
CA GLU A 220 32.88 8.46 2.48
C GLU A 220 31.52 7.74 2.49
N ILE A 221 30.45 8.47 2.73
CA ILE A 221 29.08 7.92 2.69
C ILE A 221 28.78 7.27 1.34
N THR A 222 29.16 7.94 0.23
CA THR A 222 28.96 7.41 -1.11
C THR A 222 29.73 6.10 -1.34
N LYS A 223 30.94 6.01 -0.79
CA LYS A 223 31.74 4.79 -0.88
C LYS A 223 31.10 3.63 -0.10
N ASP A 224 30.59 3.92 1.09
CA ASP A 224 29.94 2.92 1.93
C ASP A 224 28.66 2.39 1.28
N PHE A 225 27.82 3.26 0.73
CA PHE A 225 26.64 2.84 -0.02
C PHE A 225 26.95 2.00 -1.26
N LYS A 226 28.00 2.37 -2.02
CA LYS A 226 28.44 1.56 -3.17
C LYS A 226 28.97 0.19 -2.75
N GLN A 227 29.64 0.12 -1.61
CA GLN A 227 30.12 -1.16 -1.07
C GLN A 227 28.94 -2.05 -0.65
N GLU A 228 27.92 -1.47 0.00
CA GLU A 228 26.71 -2.19 0.42
C GLU A 228 25.91 -2.63 -0.80
N GLU A 229 25.73 -1.79 -1.82
CA GLU A 229 25.09 -2.16 -3.09
C GLU A 229 25.79 -3.38 -3.73
N ALA A 230 27.12 -3.33 -3.84
CA ALA A 230 27.91 -4.43 -4.39
C ALA A 230 27.76 -5.74 -3.56
N ASN A 231 27.72 -5.60 -2.25
CA ASN A 231 27.51 -6.69 -1.32
C ASN A 231 26.11 -7.33 -1.52
N CYS A 232 25.07 -6.52 -1.57
CA CYS A 232 23.71 -6.99 -1.83
C CYS A 232 23.60 -7.65 -3.21
N ALA A 233 24.20 -7.08 -4.25
CA ALA A 233 24.19 -7.66 -5.59
C ALA A 233 24.90 -9.01 -5.67
N ALA A 234 25.98 -9.22 -4.92
CA ALA A 234 26.72 -10.47 -4.89
C ALA A 234 25.94 -11.60 -4.19
N HIS A 235 25.17 -11.30 -3.16
CA HIS A 235 24.52 -12.28 -2.30
C HIS A 235 23.05 -12.54 -2.66
N THR A 236 22.36 -11.56 -3.27
CA THR A 236 20.96 -11.70 -3.68
C THR A 236 20.80 -12.74 -4.79
N LYS A 237 19.82 -13.62 -4.65
CA LYS A 237 19.47 -14.64 -5.65
C LYS A 237 17.97 -14.59 -5.97
N PRO A 238 17.60 -14.72 -7.27
CA PRO A 238 18.47 -14.83 -8.43
C PRO A 238 19.24 -13.52 -8.69
N ALA A 239 20.39 -13.65 -9.36
CA ALA A 239 21.15 -12.48 -9.78
C ALA A 239 20.28 -11.54 -10.65
N GLY A 240 20.40 -10.24 -10.45
CA GLY A 240 19.58 -9.23 -11.13
C GLY A 240 18.26 -8.91 -10.44
N LEU A 241 17.93 -9.52 -9.29
CA LEU A 241 16.70 -9.16 -8.57
C LEU A 241 16.66 -7.66 -8.21
N LEU A 242 17.78 -7.07 -7.83
CA LEU A 242 17.87 -5.65 -7.50
C LEU A 242 17.46 -4.72 -8.64
N ASP A 243 17.67 -5.14 -9.89
CA ASP A 243 17.27 -4.37 -11.08
C ASP A 243 15.77 -4.40 -11.34
N HIS A 244 15.02 -5.20 -10.59
CA HIS A 244 13.60 -5.48 -10.84
C HIS A 244 12.71 -5.34 -9.59
N VAL A 245 13.14 -4.57 -8.58
CA VAL A 245 12.34 -4.30 -7.36
C VAL A 245 11.54 -3.00 -7.43
N ASP A 246 11.35 -2.48 -8.64
CA ASP A 246 10.61 -1.26 -8.91
C ASP A 246 9.09 -1.41 -8.71
N THR A 247 8.39 -0.30 -8.48
CA THR A 247 6.95 -0.25 -8.22
C THR A 247 6.10 -0.80 -9.37
N VAL A 248 6.53 -0.59 -10.61
CA VAL A 248 5.81 -1.11 -11.80
C VAL A 248 5.83 -2.64 -11.82
N SER A 249 6.96 -3.24 -11.48
CA SER A 249 7.09 -4.69 -11.34
C SER A 249 6.23 -5.22 -10.19
N VAL A 250 6.21 -4.54 -9.04
CA VAL A 250 5.32 -4.89 -7.91
C VAL A 250 3.84 -4.78 -8.28
N ALA A 251 3.45 -3.73 -9.01
CA ALA A 251 2.07 -3.58 -9.48
C ALA A 251 1.65 -4.70 -10.46
N ARG A 252 2.58 -5.20 -11.28
CA ARG A 252 2.34 -6.36 -12.16
C ARG A 252 2.22 -7.66 -11.35
N ASP A 253 3.04 -7.84 -10.31
CA ASP A 253 2.88 -8.94 -9.37
C ASP A 253 1.47 -8.91 -8.76
N LEU A 254 1.05 -7.75 -8.28
CA LEU A 254 -0.26 -7.56 -7.67
C LEU A 254 -1.42 -7.93 -8.64
N ASP A 255 -1.28 -7.67 -9.95
CA ASP A 255 -2.30 -8.09 -10.92
C ASP A 255 -2.32 -9.62 -11.12
N VAL A 256 -1.17 -10.28 -11.08
CA VAL A 256 -1.11 -11.75 -11.04
C VAL A 256 -1.80 -12.28 -9.78
N LEU A 257 -1.50 -11.71 -8.60
CA LEU A 257 -2.12 -12.12 -7.33
C LEU A 257 -3.64 -11.92 -7.36
N ARG A 258 -4.13 -10.78 -7.86
CA ARG A 258 -5.56 -10.51 -8.07
C ARG A 258 -6.21 -11.60 -8.93
N ALA A 259 -5.61 -11.92 -10.08
CA ALA A 259 -6.14 -12.93 -10.97
C ALA A 259 -6.20 -14.32 -10.32
N LEU A 260 -5.21 -14.66 -9.52
CA LEU A 260 -5.10 -15.92 -8.80
C LEU A 260 -6.04 -16.00 -7.57
N SER A 261 -6.47 -14.87 -7.02
CA SER A 261 -7.51 -14.84 -5.97
C SER A 261 -8.91 -15.14 -6.52
N GLY A 262 -9.07 -15.12 -7.85
CA GLY A 262 -10.35 -15.34 -8.54
C GLY A 262 -11.20 -14.08 -8.68
N ASP A 263 -10.76 -12.95 -8.17
CA ASP A 263 -11.48 -11.69 -8.28
C ASP A 263 -11.21 -11.00 -9.63
N GLN A 264 -12.26 -10.47 -10.24
CA GLN A 264 -12.13 -9.76 -11.51
C GLN A 264 -11.46 -8.40 -11.34
N LYS A 265 -11.67 -7.77 -10.19
CA LYS A 265 -11.20 -6.44 -9.88
C LYS A 265 -10.42 -6.45 -8.57
N LEU A 266 -9.37 -5.66 -8.52
CA LEU A 266 -8.58 -5.46 -7.32
C LEU A 266 -9.35 -4.58 -6.34
N ASN A 267 -9.60 -5.07 -5.11
CA ASN A 267 -9.85 -4.19 -3.98
C ASN A 267 -8.54 -4.08 -3.19
N PHE A 268 -8.13 -2.87 -2.89
CA PHE A 268 -6.80 -2.61 -2.34
C PHE A 268 -6.85 -1.52 -1.27
N LEU A 269 -6.14 -1.74 -0.19
CA LEU A 269 -5.88 -0.77 0.88
C LEU A 269 -4.37 -0.58 0.99
N GLY A 270 -3.90 0.61 0.68
CA GLY A 270 -2.50 0.98 0.75
C GLY A 270 -2.26 2.14 1.68
N PHE A 271 -1.22 2.02 2.51
CA PHE A 271 -0.76 3.08 3.41
C PHE A 271 0.57 3.65 2.93
N SER A 272 0.78 4.97 3.10
CA SER A 272 2.04 5.63 2.77
C SER A 272 2.50 5.28 1.33
N TYR A 273 3.70 4.70 1.12
CA TYR A 273 4.14 4.21 -0.19
C TYR A 273 3.15 3.23 -0.85
N GLY A 274 2.36 2.48 -0.07
CA GLY A 274 1.30 1.62 -0.62
C GLY A 274 0.26 2.40 -1.43
N THR A 275 0.11 3.70 -1.20
CA THR A 275 -0.75 4.58 -2.01
C THR A 275 -0.19 4.79 -3.40
N TYR A 276 1.13 4.98 -3.52
CA TYR A 276 1.83 5.07 -4.79
C TYR A 276 1.74 3.76 -5.59
N LEU A 277 1.89 2.61 -4.90
CA LEU A 277 1.67 1.30 -5.51
C LEU A 277 0.24 1.15 -6.05
N GLY A 278 -0.78 1.53 -5.26
CA GLY A 278 -2.18 1.47 -5.67
C GLY A 278 -2.50 2.38 -6.85
N ALA A 279 -1.95 3.60 -6.88
CA ALA A 279 -2.08 4.53 -8.01
C ALA A 279 -1.40 3.99 -9.27
N THR A 280 -0.17 3.49 -9.16
CA THR A 280 0.56 2.84 -10.26
C THR A 280 -0.23 1.64 -10.82
N TYR A 281 -0.82 0.83 -9.94
CA TYR A 281 -1.67 -0.28 -10.37
C TYR A 281 -2.88 0.21 -11.17
N ALA A 282 -3.58 1.24 -10.68
CA ALA A 282 -4.76 1.79 -11.35
C ALA A 282 -4.43 2.35 -12.74
N GLU A 283 -3.26 2.95 -12.91
CA GLU A 283 -2.77 3.43 -14.20
C GLU A 283 -2.47 2.29 -15.16
N LEU A 284 -1.77 1.25 -14.69
CA LEU A 284 -1.37 0.12 -15.53
C LEU A 284 -2.54 -0.82 -15.86
N PHE A 285 -3.48 -0.98 -14.94
CA PHE A 285 -4.58 -1.93 -15.03
C PHE A 285 -5.95 -1.30 -14.76
N PRO A 286 -6.37 -0.24 -15.47
CA PRO A 286 -7.63 0.46 -15.20
C PRO A 286 -8.85 -0.46 -15.33
N ALA A 287 -8.80 -1.43 -16.25
CA ALA A 287 -9.87 -2.42 -16.43
C ALA A 287 -9.98 -3.42 -15.25
N ASN A 288 -8.91 -3.64 -14.50
CA ASN A 288 -8.84 -4.58 -13.37
C ASN A 288 -9.00 -3.87 -12.02
N THR A 289 -9.04 -2.55 -11.99
CA THR A 289 -9.15 -1.75 -10.76
C THR A 289 -10.58 -1.77 -10.23
N GLY A 290 -10.71 -2.07 -8.95
CA GLY A 290 -11.95 -2.07 -8.18
C GLY A 290 -12.00 -0.93 -7.17
N ARG A 291 -12.09 -1.25 -5.89
CA ARG A 291 -12.09 -0.27 -4.80
C ARG A 291 -10.67 -0.05 -4.32
N LEU A 292 -10.21 1.19 -4.36
CA LEU A 292 -8.92 1.58 -3.80
C LEU A 292 -9.14 2.51 -2.63
N VAL A 293 -8.51 2.21 -1.51
CA VAL A 293 -8.37 3.10 -0.35
C VAL A 293 -6.88 3.39 -0.20
N LEU A 294 -6.53 4.66 -0.31
CA LEU A 294 -5.14 5.13 -0.33
C LEU A 294 -4.98 6.12 0.84
N ASP A 295 -4.41 5.64 1.93
CA ASP A 295 -4.27 6.39 3.18
C ASP A 295 -2.83 6.88 3.37
N GLY A 296 -2.68 8.18 3.69
CA GLY A 296 -1.37 8.81 3.76
C GLY A 296 -0.72 8.93 2.38
N ALA A 297 -1.45 9.52 1.42
CA ALA A 297 -1.03 9.60 0.02
C ALA A 297 0.37 10.20 -0.14
N VAL A 298 1.19 9.50 -0.91
CA VAL A 298 2.51 9.95 -1.38
C VAL A 298 2.37 10.39 -2.83
N ASP A 299 2.84 11.61 -3.12
CA ASP A 299 2.83 12.24 -4.45
C ASP A 299 4.19 12.10 -5.14
#